data_8a4c2daf445ef720965826fb1b941c5f
#
_entry.id   8a4c2daf445ef720965826fb1b941c5f
#
_cell.length_a   1.000
_cell.length_b   1.000
_cell.length_c   1.000
_cell.angle_alpha   90.00
_cell.angle_beta   90.00
_cell.angle_gamma   90.00
#
_symmetry.space_group_name_H-M   'P 1'
#
loop_
_entity.id
_entity.type
_entity.pdbx_description
1 polymer ?
#
loop_
_entity_poly.entity_id
_entity_poly.type
_entity_poly.pdbx_seq_one_letter_code
_entity_poly.pdbx_strand_id
1 'polypeptide(L)'
;MSVKHYEVIVVGGGISGAALFFELAKYSDINNICLLEKYDDLATLNSKGTSNSQTIHVGDIETNYTFDKAKITKRTAKMIEKFNLMYNLQDKIMFKHQKMALGVGEKEVKFITDRYNQFKEIFPYLELWDKETLREKEPLLVYADKERTKDRPEPIIAMGTNDQYTTVDFGAMTKELVKAAKEADSSKTTDVFFNQEVDEIEKIGDKFKVTTTNGTVYTADFVVVNAGAHSLYLAHKMGHGKHMGSLSMAGSFYITNGTYLNGKVYMVQNDKL
;
A
#
# COMPACT_ATOMS: atom_id res chain seq x y z
N MET A 1 6.89 1.52 38.36
CA MET A 1 7.75 1.63 37.15
C MET A 1 7.76 3.09 36.74
N SER A 2 8.91 3.65 36.33
CA SER A 2 8.96 5.01 35.79
C SER A 2 8.20 5.08 34.47
N VAL A 3 7.35 6.08 34.29
CA VAL A 3 6.65 6.34 33.03
C VAL A 3 7.69 6.77 31.99
N LYS A 4 7.78 6.04 30.85
CA LYS A 4 8.67 6.42 29.76
C LYS A 4 8.08 7.60 28.99
N HIS A 5 8.93 8.57 28.68
CA HIS A 5 8.57 9.75 27.88
C HIS A 5 9.25 9.70 26.52
N TYR A 6 8.53 10.08 25.45
CA TYR A 6 9.01 10.18 24.09
C TYR A 6 8.64 11.53 23.47
N GLU A 7 9.43 12.03 22.54
CA GLU A 7 9.06 13.20 21.72
C GLU A 7 7.87 12.82 20.81
N VAL A 8 7.93 11.63 20.18
CA VAL A 8 6.84 11.15 19.33
C VAL A 8 6.53 9.67 19.65
N ILE A 9 5.24 9.39 19.83
CA ILE A 9 4.71 8.02 19.84
C ILE A 9 3.93 7.77 18.54
N VAL A 10 4.30 6.73 17.80
CA VAL A 10 3.57 6.20 16.65
C VAL A 10 2.76 4.99 17.09
N VAL A 11 1.43 5.05 16.94
CA VAL A 11 0.53 3.95 17.31
C VAL A 11 0.17 3.14 16.07
N GLY A 12 0.61 1.88 16.02
CA GLY A 12 0.34 0.91 14.95
C GLY A 12 1.59 0.57 14.12
N GLY A 13 1.96 -0.71 14.14
CA GLY A 13 3.11 -1.29 13.43
C GLY A 13 2.78 -1.86 12.04
N GLY A 14 1.77 -1.31 11.35
CA GLY A 14 1.53 -1.55 9.94
C GLY A 14 2.44 -0.71 9.05
N ILE A 15 2.32 -0.87 7.72
CA ILE A 15 3.18 -0.21 6.74
C ILE A 15 3.22 1.33 6.92
N SER A 16 2.08 1.97 7.22
CA SER A 16 2.02 3.43 7.40
C SER A 16 2.76 3.90 8.65
N GLY A 17 2.58 3.19 9.78
CA GLY A 17 3.28 3.52 11.03
C GLY A 17 4.78 3.26 10.92
N ALA A 18 5.19 2.14 10.31
CA ALA A 18 6.60 1.82 10.06
C ALA A 18 7.27 2.83 9.13
N ALA A 19 6.58 3.29 8.07
CA ALA A 19 7.10 4.32 7.18
C ALA A 19 7.31 5.64 7.90
N LEU A 20 6.32 6.09 8.69
CA LEU A 20 6.47 7.30 9.50
C LEU A 20 7.62 7.17 10.51
N PHE A 21 7.70 6.03 11.21
CA PHE A 21 8.76 5.75 12.17
C PHE A 21 10.16 5.84 11.53
N PHE A 22 10.31 5.29 10.31
CA PHE A 22 11.53 5.40 9.53
C PHE A 22 11.84 6.84 9.11
N GLU A 23 10.87 7.58 8.60
CA GLU A 23 11.04 8.97 8.18
C GLU A 23 11.47 9.85 9.35
N LEU A 24 10.84 9.70 10.52
CA LEU A 24 11.20 10.45 11.72
C LEU A 24 12.61 10.08 12.20
N ALA A 25 12.96 8.81 12.23
CA ALA A 25 14.27 8.37 12.67
C ALA A 25 15.39 8.87 11.76
N LYS A 26 15.18 8.83 10.45
CA LYS A 26 16.24 9.10 9.46
C LYS A 26 16.34 10.56 9.03
N TYR A 27 15.21 11.27 8.90
CA TYR A 27 15.14 12.56 8.21
C TYR A 27 14.66 13.72 9.08
N SER A 28 14.43 13.51 10.38
CA SER A 28 14.06 14.60 11.30
C SER A 28 15.12 14.80 12.37
N ASP A 29 14.99 15.86 13.13
CA ASP A 29 15.77 16.19 14.33
C ASP A 29 15.19 15.63 15.63
N ILE A 30 14.11 14.85 15.54
CA ILE A 30 13.49 14.16 16.67
C ILE A 30 14.42 13.02 17.13
N ASN A 31 14.72 13.00 18.43
CA ASN A 31 15.73 12.09 18.98
C ASN A 31 15.16 10.93 19.78
N ASN A 32 13.89 10.99 20.17
CA ASN A 32 13.28 10.00 21.05
C ASN A 32 11.91 9.60 20.55
N ILE A 33 11.85 8.47 19.82
CA ILE A 33 10.67 8.00 19.09
C ILE A 33 10.28 6.61 19.56
N CYS A 34 8.99 6.36 19.70
CA CYS A 34 8.44 5.06 20.06
C CYS A 34 7.39 4.61 19.04
N LEU A 35 7.38 3.32 18.70
CA LEU A 35 6.32 2.65 17.97
C LEU A 35 5.64 1.63 18.89
N LEU A 36 4.32 1.75 19.04
CA LEU A 36 3.50 0.82 19.82
C LEU A 36 2.67 -0.05 18.88
N GLU A 37 2.84 -1.37 18.95
CA GLU A 37 2.05 -2.34 18.18
C GLU A 37 1.26 -3.25 19.13
N LYS A 38 -0.01 -3.47 18.84
CA LYS A 38 -0.89 -4.27 19.66
C LYS A 38 -0.63 -5.78 19.61
N TYR A 39 -0.11 -6.26 18.49
CA TYR A 39 0.23 -7.66 18.29
C TYR A 39 1.69 -7.96 18.69
N ASP A 40 2.06 -9.21 18.60
CA ASP A 40 3.40 -9.72 18.90
C ASP A 40 4.42 -9.53 17.78
N ASP A 41 3.98 -9.07 16.58
CA ASP A 41 4.83 -8.80 15.43
C ASP A 41 4.27 -7.65 14.57
N LEU A 42 5.11 -7.11 13.68
CA LEU A 42 4.75 -6.07 12.72
C LEU A 42 3.91 -6.64 11.57
N ALA A 43 3.06 -5.78 10.99
CA ALA A 43 2.30 -6.08 9.78
C ALA A 43 1.39 -7.32 9.85
N THR A 44 0.85 -7.63 11.00
CA THR A 44 0.08 -8.87 11.22
C THR A 44 -1.36 -8.82 10.71
N LEU A 45 -1.88 -7.63 10.37
CA LEU A 45 -3.26 -7.45 9.92
C LEU A 45 -3.32 -6.98 8.45
N ASN A 46 -3.63 -5.72 8.20
CA ASN A 46 -3.87 -5.21 6.83
C ASN A 46 -2.62 -5.17 5.94
N SER A 47 -1.44 -5.03 6.52
CA SER A 47 -0.16 -5.04 5.79
C SER A 47 0.38 -6.45 5.52
N LYS A 48 -0.25 -7.49 6.10
CA LYS A 48 0.13 -8.88 5.87
C LYS A 48 -0.10 -9.27 4.40
N GLY A 49 0.80 -10.08 3.83
CA GLY A 49 0.78 -10.48 2.42
C GLY A 49 -0.50 -11.18 1.96
N THR A 50 -1.25 -11.79 2.88
CA THR A 50 -2.54 -12.43 2.60
C THR A 50 -3.75 -11.51 2.74
N SER A 51 -3.56 -10.26 3.16
CA SER A 51 -4.66 -9.33 3.47
C SER A 51 -4.82 -8.20 2.45
N ASN A 52 -3.98 -8.16 1.42
CA ASN A 52 -4.04 -7.16 0.36
C ASN A 52 -3.43 -7.72 -0.94
N SER A 53 -3.58 -7.00 -2.05
CA SER A 53 -3.13 -7.44 -3.38
C SER A 53 -1.61 -7.37 -3.60
N GLN A 54 -0.85 -6.90 -2.65
CA GLN A 54 0.61 -6.67 -2.75
C GLN A 54 0.99 -5.86 -4.01
N THR A 55 0.17 -4.88 -4.38
CA THR A 55 0.34 -4.10 -5.61
C THR A 55 0.84 -2.70 -5.31
N ILE A 56 1.86 -2.26 -6.05
CA ILE A 56 2.25 -0.86 -6.09
C ILE A 56 1.32 -0.15 -7.09
N HIS A 57 0.39 0.63 -6.56
CA HIS A 57 -0.48 1.46 -7.38
C HIS A 57 0.28 2.72 -7.81
N VAL A 58 0.65 2.79 -9.09
CA VAL A 58 1.43 3.90 -9.66
C VAL A 58 0.54 4.95 -10.31
N GLY A 59 -0.69 4.58 -10.66
CA GLY A 59 -1.63 5.44 -11.37
C GLY A 59 -1.62 5.24 -12.89
N ASP A 60 -0.85 4.28 -13.38
CA ASP A 60 -0.67 4.03 -14.82
C ASP A 60 -1.77 3.15 -15.43
N ILE A 61 -2.24 2.14 -14.70
CA ILE A 61 -3.29 1.20 -15.14
C ILE A 61 -4.62 1.35 -14.37
N GLU A 62 -4.68 2.20 -13.36
CA GLU A 62 -5.89 2.49 -12.58
C GLU A 62 -6.85 3.33 -13.42
N THR A 63 -7.84 2.67 -14.05
CA THR A 63 -8.72 3.27 -15.05
C THR A 63 -9.71 4.31 -14.49
N ASN A 64 -9.92 4.35 -13.18
CA ASN A 64 -10.75 5.33 -12.46
C ASN A 64 -9.98 6.57 -11.96
N TYR A 65 -8.66 6.66 -12.21
CA TYR A 65 -7.90 7.84 -11.81
C TYR A 65 -8.01 8.96 -12.85
N THR A 66 -8.14 10.19 -12.38
CA THR A 66 -7.93 11.37 -13.22
C THR A 66 -6.44 11.52 -13.55
N PHE A 67 -6.13 12.30 -14.59
CA PHE A 67 -4.75 12.57 -15.00
C PHE A 67 -3.92 13.17 -13.85
N ASP A 68 -4.48 14.14 -13.11
CA ASP A 68 -3.79 14.76 -11.99
C ASP A 68 -3.61 13.81 -10.81
N LYS A 69 -4.61 12.98 -10.50
CA LYS A 69 -4.48 11.94 -9.49
C LYS A 69 -3.36 10.95 -9.86
N ALA A 70 -3.27 10.57 -11.12
CA ALA A 70 -2.22 9.68 -11.60
C ALA A 70 -0.81 10.28 -11.46
N LYS A 71 -0.63 11.58 -11.74
CA LYS A 71 0.63 12.30 -11.49
C LYS A 71 1.05 12.27 -10.01
N ILE A 72 0.11 12.56 -9.10
CA ILE A 72 0.36 12.54 -7.66
C ILE A 72 0.71 11.12 -7.21
N THR A 73 -0.07 10.13 -7.64
CA THR A 73 0.16 8.72 -7.28
C THR A 73 1.50 8.21 -7.79
N LYS A 74 1.89 8.56 -9.03
CA LYS A 74 3.22 8.26 -9.58
C LYS A 74 4.35 8.77 -8.68
N ARG A 75 4.24 10.03 -8.23
CA ARG A 75 5.23 10.63 -7.33
C ARG A 75 5.32 9.88 -6.00
N THR A 76 4.18 9.54 -5.41
CA THR A 76 4.11 8.84 -4.13
C THR A 76 4.63 7.40 -4.25
N ALA A 77 4.25 6.67 -5.30
CA ALA A 77 4.71 5.31 -5.53
C ALA A 77 6.25 5.22 -5.70
N LYS A 78 6.88 6.26 -6.27
CA LYS A 78 8.35 6.35 -6.36
C LYS A 78 9.05 6.40 -5.01
N MET A 79 8.38 6.79 -3.92
CA MET A 79 8.98 6.74 -2.58
C MET A 79 9.18 5.30 -2.13
N ILE A 80 8.21 4.41 -2.42
CA ILE A 80 8.30 2.97 -2.16
C ILE A 80 9.47 2.38 -2.95
N GLU A 81 9.55 2.68 -4.25
CA GLU A 81 10.64 2.21 -5.11
C GLU A 81 12.00 2.68 -4.61
N LYS A 82 12.15 3.97 -4.29
CA LYS A 82 13.40 4.55 -3.78
C LYS A 82 13.85 3.89 -2.48
N PHE A 83 12.94 3.64 -1.53
CA PHE A 83 13.28 2.94 -0.30
C PHE A 83 13.84 1.54 -0.61
N ASN A 84 13.13 0.77 -1.44
CA ASN A 84 13.57 -0.58 -1.78
C ASN A 84 14.91 -0.61 -2.53
N LEU A 85 15.15 0.34 -3.43
CA LEU A 85 16.44 0.47 -4.12
C LEU A 85 17.57 0.89 -3.16
N MET A 86 17.30 1.83 -2.25
CA MET A 86 18.27 2.33 -1.26
C MET A 86 18.79 1.22 -0.34
N TYR A 87 17.93 0.25 -0.02
CA TYR A 87 18.25 -0.87 0.88
C TYR A 87 18.50 -2.20 0.15
N ASN A 88 18.62 -2.19 -1.19
CA ASN A 88 18.89 -3.37 -2.03
C ASN A 88 17.85 -4.49 -1.82
N LEU A 89 16.56 -4.10 -1.82
CA LEU A 89 15.42 -4.99 -1.58
C LEU A 89 14.69 -5.41 -2.88
N GLN A 90 15.15 -4.94 -4.04
CA GLN A 90 14.65 -5.40 -5.34
C GLN A 90 14.91 -6.92 -5.47
N ASP A 91 13.98 -7.60 -6.10
CA ASP A 91 13.97 -9.06 -6.29
C ASP A 91 13.96 -9.89 -4.98
N LYS A 92 13.78 -9.22 -3.84
CA LYS A 92 13.58 -9.85 -2.52
C LYS A 92 12.21 -9.50 -1.92
N ILE A 93 11.83 -8.24 -2.02
CA ILE A 93 10.59 -7.67 -1.47
C ILE A 93 9.80 -6.96 -2.56
N MET A 94 10.47 -6.36 -3.54
CA MET A 94 9.86 -5.63 -4.63
C MET A 94 10.20 -6.30 -5.97
N PHE A 95 9.18 -6.56 -6.77
CA PHE A 95 9.30 -7.37 -7.98
C PHE A 95 8.68 -6.67 -9.19
N LYS A 96 9.28 -6.92 -10.36
CA LYS A 96 8.72 -6.54 -11.66
C LYS A 96 7.82 -7.67 -12.17
N HIS A 97 6.61 -7.32 -12.53
CA HIS A 97 5.66 -8.23 -13.17
C HIS A 97 4.92 -7.50 -14.27
N GLN A 98 4.54 -8.25 -15.30
CA GLN A 98 3.60 -7.75 -16.30
C GLN A 98 2.32 -7.27 -15.61
N LYS A 99 1.83 -6.12 -16.02
CA LYS A 99 0.53 -5.59 -15.58
C LYS A 99 -0.18 -4.89 -16.73
N MET A 100 -1.50 -4.96 -16.72
CA MET A 100 -2.32 -4.31 -17.73
C MET A 100 -3.71 -3.91 -17.21
N ALA A 101 -4.30 -2.93 -17.88
CA ALA A 101 -5.74 -2.66 -17.83
C ALA A 101 -6.37 -3.15 -19.14
N LEU A 102 -7.31 -4.09 -19.05
CA LEU A 102 -7.98 -4.74 -20.17
C LEU A 102 -9.32 -4.07 -20.48
N GLY A 103 -9.55 -3.75 -21.74
CA GLY A 103 -10.86 -3.35 -22.26
C GLY A 103 -11.45 -4.46 -23.14
N VAL A 104 -12.72 -4.77 -22.93
CA VAL A 104 -13.47 -5.80 -23.65
C VAL A 104 -14.74 -5.18 -24.25
N GLY A 105 -14.96 -5.40 -25.54
CA GLY A 105 -16.03 -4.79 -26.30
C GLY A 105 -15.70 -3.37 -26.77
N GLU A 106 -16.42 -2.88 -27.77
CA GLU A 106 -16.16 -1.61 -28.47
C GLU A 106 -16.01 -0.41 -27.51
N LYS A 107 -16.88 -0.33 -26.50
CA LYS A 107 -16.89 0.79 -25.56
C LYS A 107 -15.62 0.85 -24.71
N GLU A 108 -15.20 -0.29 -24.15
CA GLU A 108 -14.02 -0.35 -23.30
C GLU A 108 -12.72 -0.27 -24.13
N VAL A 109 -12.71 -0.84 -25.33
CA VAL A 109 -11.60 -0.70 -26.30
C VAL A 109 -11.35 0.78 -26.61
N LYS A 110 -12.43 1.54 -26.90
CA LYS A 110 -12.30 2.98 -27.11
C LYS A 110 -11.78 3.68 -25.86
N PHE A 111 -12.32 3.37 -24.70
CA PHE A 111 -11.93 3.98 -23.43
C PHE A 111 -10.44 3.75 -23.12
N ILE A 112 -9.93 2.51 -23.24
CA ILE A 112 -8.53 2.17 -23.01
C ILE A 112 -7.62 2.87 -24.01
N THR A 113 -8.01 2.94 -25.29
CA THR A 113 -7.25 3.62 -26.34
C THR A 113 -7.12 5.13 -26.07
N ASP A 114 -8.24 5.79 -25.72
CA ASP A 114 -8.25 7.21 -25.39
C ASP A 114 -7.38 7.49 -24.16
N ARG A 115 -7.48 6.61 -23.14
CA ARG A 115 -6.69 6.70 -21.93
C ARG A 115 -5.20 6.52 -22.19
N TYR A 116 -4.81 5.53 -22.98
CA TYR A 116 -3.41 5.36 -23.38
C TYR A 116 -2.85 6.62 -24.03
N ASN A 117 -3.59 7.21 -24.98
CA ASN A 117 -3.18 8.42 -25.66
C ASN A 117 -2.95 9.61 -24.72
N GLN A 118 -3.76 9.71 -23.67
CA GLN A 118 -3.61 10.72 -22.63
C GLN A 118 -2.46 10.42 -21.66
N PHE A 119 -2.31 9.14 -21.25
CA PHE A 119 -1.43 8.74 -20.13
C PHE A 119 0.01 8.47 -20.56
N LYS A 120 0.27 8.12 -21.83
CA LYS A 120 1.62 7.88 -22.36
C LYS A 120 2.57 9.07 -22.18
N GLU A 121 2.03 10.29 -22.05
CA GLU A 121 2.83 11.49 -21.75
C GLU A 121 3.50 11.41 -20.37
N ILE A 122 2.76 10.99 -19.37
CA ILE A 122 3.27 10.87 -18.00
C ILE A 122 3.86 9.49 -17.69
N PHE A 123 3.49 8.46 -18.46
CA PHE A 123 3.97 7.08 -18.35
C PHE A 123 4.50 6.59 -19.70
N PRO A 124 5.65 7.05 -20.17
CA PRO A 124 6.17 6.75 -21.52
C PRO A 124 6.52 5.27 -21.72
N TYR A 125 6.57 4.47 -20.69
CA TYR A 125 6.77 3.02 -20.73
C TYR A 125 5.50 2.23 -21.02
N LEU A 126 4.32 2.87 -20.99
CA LEU A 126 3.07 2.19 -21.33
C LEU A 126 3.04 1.82 -22.81
N GLU A 127 2.54 0.63 -23.06
CA GLU A 127 2.29 0.08 -24.37
C GLU A 127 0.79 -0.15 -24.56
N LEU A 128 0.33 -0.08 -25.80
CA LEU A 128 -1.01 -0.48 -26.18
C LEU A 128 -0.93 -1.84 -26.87
N TRP A 129 -1.55 -2.85 -26.29
CA TRP A 129 -1.50 -4.24 -26.75
C TRP A 129 -2.81 -4.62 -27.43
N ASP A 130 -2.75 -4.86 -28.70
CA ASP A 130 -3.84 -5.39 -29.51
C ASP A 130 -4.06 -6.90 -29.23
N LYS A 131 -5.02 -7.49 -29.92
CA LYS A 131 -5.39 -8.89 -29.76
C LYS A 131 -4.23 -9.85 -30.04
N GLU A 132 -3.39 -9.54 -31.04
CA GLU A 132 -2.25 -10.39 -31.40
C GLU A 132 -1.14 -10.30 -30.35
N THR A 133 -0.82 -9.10 -29.90
CA THR A 133 0.11 -8.90 -28.77
C THR A 133 -0.39 -9.58 -27.49
N LEU A 134 -1.70 -9.51 -27.21
CA LEU A 134 -2.30 -10.19 -26.06
C LEU A 134 -2.25 -11.73 -26.21
N ARG A 135 -2.33 -12.25 -27.44
CA ARG A 135 -2.20 -13.70 -27.70
C ARG A 135 -0.84 -14.23 -27.26
N GLU A 136 0.20 -13.44 -27.38
CA GLU A 136 1.55 -13.78 -26.94
C GLU A 136 1.73 -13.57 -25.44
N LYS A 137 1.26 -12.43 -24.93
CA LYS A 137 1.49 -12.01 -23.53
C LYS A 137 0.55 -12.68 -22.52
N GLU A 138 -0.73 -12.80 -22.86
CA GLU A 138 -1.79 -13.35 -22.00
C GLU A 138 -2.82 -14.16 -22.82
N PRO A 139 -2.44 -15.33 -23.34
CA PRO A 139 -3.27 -16.06 -24.30
C PRO A 139 -4.67 -16.40 -23.77
N LEU A 140 -4.84 -16.62 -22.45
CA LEU A 140 -6.16 -16.92 -21.88
C LEU A 140 -7.16 -15.77 -21.96
N LEU A 141 -6.70 -14.55 -22.21
CA LEU A 141 -7.58 -13.40 -22.43
C LEU A 141 -8.17 -13.37 -23.85
N VAL A 142 -7.50 -14.03 -24.79
CA VAL A 142 -7.86 -14.02 -26.22
C VAL A 142 -8.81 -15.14 -26.57
N TYR A 143 -8.63 -16.31 -25.99
CA TYR A 143 -9.39 -17.49 -26.34
C TYR A 143 -10.68 -17.63 -25.53
N ALA A 144 -11.74 -18.09 -26.20
CA ALA A 144 -13.03 -18.40 -25.60
C ALA A 144 -13.12 -19.81 -24.99
N ASP A 145 -12.21 -20.69 -25.40
CA ASP A 145 -12.16 -22.09 -24.98
C ASP A 145 -10.81 -22.46 -24.33
N LYS A 146 -10.82 -23.53 -23.53
CA LYS A 146 -9.62 -24.02 -22.85
C LYS A 146 -8.59 -24.62 -23.81
N GLU A 147 -9.06 -25.18 -24.91
CA GLU A 147 -8.26 -25.82 -25.97
C GLU A 147 -7.54 -24.77 -26.84
N ARG A 148 -7.87 -23.48 -26.66
CA ARG A 148 -7.29 -22.36 -27.42
C ARG A 148 -7.50 -22.47 -28.93
N THR A 149 -8.68 -22.95 -29.33
CA THR A 149 -9.06 -23.16 -30.73
C THR A 149 -9.95 -22.05 -31.29
N LYS A 150 -10.62 -21.32 -30.40
CA LYS A 150 -11.54 -20.24 -30.78
C LYS A 150 -11.18 -18.95 -30.07
N ASP A 151 -11.05 -17.90 -30.84
CA ASP A 151 -10.96 -16.55 -30.31
C ASP A 151 -12.29 -16.11 -29.70
N ARG A 152 -12.22 -15.28 -28.68
CA ARG A 152 -13.41 -14.56 -28.23
C ARG A 152 -13.92 -13.63 -29.35
N PRO A 153 -15.23 -13.54 -29.53
CA PRO A 153 -15.81 -12.70 -30.58
C PRO A 153 -15.67 -11.21 -30.29
N GLU A 154 -15.59 -10.81 -29.03
CA GLU A 154 -15.47 -9.40 -28.65
C GLU A 154 -14.10 -8.84 -29.02
N PRO A 155 -14.04 -7.57 -29.46
CA PRO A 155 -12.78 -6.87 -29.58
C PRO A 155 -12.16 -6.67 -28.20
N ILE A 156 -10.85 -6.81 -28.10
CA ILE A 156 -10.10 -6.60 -26.88
C ILE A 156 -8.85 -5.76 -27.15
N ILE A 157 -8.47 -4.98 -26.17
CA ILE A 157 -7.22 -4.21 -26.14
C ILE A 157 -6.74 -4.09 -24.70
N ALA A 158 -5.45 -3.97 -24.48
CA ALA A 158 -4.94 -3.65 -23.16
C ALA A 158 -3.94 -2.50 -23.22
N MET A 159 -3.90 -1.72 -22.15
CA MET A 159 -2.82 -0.77 -21.86
C MET A 159 -1.98 -1.36 -20.74
N GLY A 160 -0.70 -1.60 -20.95
CA GLY A 160 0.12 -2.32 -19.99
C GLY A 160 1.61 -2.06 -20.10
N THR A 161 2.37 -2.79 -19.30
CA THR A 161 3.83 -2.76 -19.26
C THR A 161 4.40 -4.06 -18.67
N ASN A 162 5.63 -4.38 -19.03
CA ASN A 162 6.35 -5.56 -18.52
C ASN A 162 7.51 -5.20 -17.59
N ASP A 163 8.04 -4.00 -17.66
CA ASP A 163 9.32 -3.64 -17.03
C ASP A 163 9.18 -2.56 -15.94
N GLN A 164 8.12 -2.66 -15.14
CA GLN A 164 7.95 -1.76 -14.01
C GLN A 164 7.77 -2.55 -12.71
N TYR A 165 8.26 -1.98 -11.61
CA TYR A 165 7.97 -2.55 -10.30
C TYR A 165 6.48 -2.48 -10.02
N THR A 166 5.89 -3.64 -9.80
CA THR A 166 4.44 -3.83 -9.72
C THR A 166 4.01 -4.43 -8.39
N THR A 167 4.85 -5.25 -7.81
CA THR A 167 4.53 -5.99 -6.59
C THR A 167 5.52 -5.64 -5.49
N VAL A 168 5.00 -5.49 -4.28
CA VAL A 168 5.79 -5.33 -3.06
C VAL A 168 5.19 -6.22 -1.97
N ASP A 169 6.00 -6.99 -1.27
CA ASP A 169 5.63 -7.60 0.00
C ASP A 169 5.61 -6.52 1.07
N PHE A 170 4.42 -5.97 1.34
CA PHE A 170 4.26 -4.91 2.34
C PHE A 170 4.53 -5.38 3.76
N GLY A 171 4.35 -6.67 4.05
CA GLY A 171 4.70 -7.24 5.36
C GLY A 171 6.19 -7.24 5.58
N ALA A 172 6.96 -7.75 4.62
CA ALA A 172 8.41 -7.73 4.67
C ALA A 172 8.97 -6.28 4.63
N MET A 173 8.42 -5.42 3.77
CA MET A 173 8.80 -4.00 3.70
C MET A 173 8.59 -3.28 5.04
N THR A 174 7.50 -3.55 5.75
CA THR A 174 7.23 -2.98 7.08
C THR A 174 8.36 -3.31 8.06
N LYS A 175 8.82 -4.55 8.07
CA LYS A 175 9.92 -5.00 8.94
C LYS A 175 11.25 -4.34 8.57
N GLU A 176 11.54 -4.21 7.28
CA GLU A 176 12.75 -3.53 6.81
C GLU A 176 12.73 -2.02 7.11
N LEU A 177 11.56 -1.36 7.02
CA LEU A 177 11.44 0.05 7.42
C LEU A 177 11.77 0.25 8.92
N VAL A 178 11.24 -0.60 9.79
CA VAL A 178 11.52 -0.51 11.24
C VAL A 178 12.98 -0.84 11.53
N LYS A 179 13.55 -1.83 10.85
CA LYS A 179 14.98 -2.15 10.96
C LYS A 179 15.85 -0.97 10.51
N ALA A 180 15.57 -0.41 9.35
CA ALA A 180 16.27 0.76 8.82
C ALA A 180 16.13 2.00 9.73
N ALA A 181 15.00 2.17 10.39
CA ALA A 181 14.82 3.23 11.38
C ALA A 181 15.76 3.07 12.59
N LYS A 182 15.88 1.85 13.12
CA LYS A 182 16.77 1.55 14.25
C LYS A 182 18.25 1.70 13.92
N GLU A 183 18.61 1.49 12.66
CA GLU A 183 19.99 1.60 12.16
C GLU A 183 20.32 2.99 11.62
N ALA A 184 19.34 3.90 11.51
CA ALA A 184 19.52 5.19 10.83
C ALA A 184 20.48 6.13 11.58
N ASP A 185 20.39 6.18 12.90
CA ASP A 185 21.20 7.03 13.77
C ASP A 185 21.29 6.42 15.16
N SER A 186 22.47 5.98 15.56
CA SER A 186 22.71 5.35 16.86
C SER A 186 22.61 6.31 18.06
N SER A 187 22.60 7.61 17.83
CA SER A 187 22.41 8.63 18.87
C SER A 187 20.94 8.79 19.27
N LYS A 188 20.00 8.32 18.45
CA LYS A 188 18.57 8.41 18.67
C LYS A 188 18.01 7.19 19.41
N THR A 189 16.99 7.43 20.21
CA THR A 189 16.17 6.36 20.78
C THR A 189 15.03 6.03 19.81
N THR A 190 14.99 4.79 19.33
CA THR A 190 13.98 4.25 18.42
C THR A 190 13.38 2.96 18.99
N ASP A 191 12.56 3.11 20.05
CA ASP A 191 11.94 1.98 20.74
C ASP A 191 10.74 1.42 19.97
N VAL A 192 10.61 0.09 19.96
CA VAL A 192 9.43 -0.62 19.44
C VAL A 192 8.92 -1.56 20.52
N PHE A 193 7.64 -1.45 20.86
CA PHE A 193 6.99 -2.32 21.82
C PHE A 193 5.82 -3.06 21.19
N PHE A 194 5.84 -4.37 21.35
CA PHE A 194 4.78 -5.28 20.96
C PHE A 194 3.82 -5.57 22.12
N ASN A 195 2.65 -6.10 21.80
CA ASN A 195 1.60 -6.39 22.79
C ASN A 195 1.20 -5.14 23.59
N GLN A 196 1.22 -3.99 22.92
CA GLN A 196 0.87 -2.68 23.47
C GLN A 196 -0.35 -2.11 22.72
N GLU A 197 -1.52 -2.68 22.98
CA GLU A 197 -2.77 -2.14 22.43
C GLU A 197 -3.13 -0.84 23.17
N VAL A 198 -3.05 0.27 22.43
CA VAL A 198 -3.43 1.58 22.96
C VAL A 198 -4.95 1.62 23.15
N ASP A 199 -5.39 1.87 24.36
CA ASP A 199 -6.80 2.03 24.70
C ASP A 199 -7.20 3.50 24.84
N GLU A 200 -6.35 4.32 25.44
CA GLU A 200 -6.68 5.71 25.72
C GLU A 200 -5.51 6.65 25.44
N ILE A 201 -5.85 7.82 24.90
CA ILE A 201 -4.92 8.94 24.69
C ILE A 201 -5.54 10.17 25.31
N GLU A 202 -4.88 10.75 26.31
CA GLU A 202 -5.33 11.94 27.02
C GLU A 202 -4.35 13.08 26.82
N LYS A 203 -4.83 14.29 26.52
CA LYS A 203 -3.99 15.47 26.51
C LYS A 203 -3.91 16.04 27.93
N ILE A 204 -2.70 16.14 28.49
CA ILE A 204 -2.42 16.65 29.82
C ILE A 204 -1.44 17.82 29.70
N GLY A 205 -1.96 19.05 29.78
CA GLY A 205 -1.17 20.24 29.47
C GLY A 205 -0.72 20.22 28.02
N ASP A 206 0.58 20.36 27.80
CA ASP A 206 1.21 20.35 26.48
C ASP A 206 1.64 18.95 26.01
N LYS A 207 1.38 17.92 26.82
CA LYS A 207 1.79 16.55 26.55
C LYS A 207 0.59 15.60 26.41
N PHE A 208 0.88 14.41 25.92
CA PHE A 208 -0.08 13.33 25.80
C PHE A 208 0.30 12.19 26.74
N LYS A 209 -0.69 11.64 27.41
CA LYS A 209 -0.60 10.37 28.14
C LYS A 209 -1.26 9.29 27.29
N VAL A 210 -0.54 8.20 27.05
CA VAL A 210 -1.00 7.04 26.29
C VAL A 210 -1.09 5.85 27.24
N THR A 211 -2.29 5.29 27.36
CA THR A 211 -2.56 4.13 28.21
C THR A 211 -2.92 2.93 27.35
N THR A 212 -2.31 1.80 27.62
CA THR A 212 -2.56 0.54 26.92
C THR A 212 -3.51 -0.36 27.71
N THR A 213 -4.15 -1.31 27.03
CA THR A 213 -5.12 -2.26 27.64
C THR A 213 -4.51 -3.10 28.76
N ASN A 214 -3.18 -3.33 28.76
CA ASN A 214 -2.47 -4.05 29.82
C ASN A 214 -2.03 -3.14 30.98
N GLY A 215 -2.44 -1.86 30.98
CA GLY A 215 -2.16 -0.89 32.04
C GLY A 215 -0.79 -0.21 31.95
N THR A 216 -0.01 -0.43 30.89
CA THR A 216 1.24 0.32 30.67
C THR A 216 0.92 1.77 30.28
N VAL A 217 1.67 2.70 30.83
CA VAL A 217 1.51 4.14 30.60
C VAL A 217 2.78 4.72 29.98
N TYR A 218 2.59 5.50 28.91
CA TYR A 218 3.62 6.29 28.25
C TYR A 218 3.21 7.75 28.24
N THR A 219 4.19 8.66 28.09
CA THR A 219 3.92 10.07 27.79
C THR A 219 4.64 10.50 26.54
N ALA A 220 4.08 11.47 25.82
CA ALA A 220 4.72 12.01 24.62
C ALA A 220 4.42 13.49 24.43
N ASP A 221 5.31 14.19 23.70
CA ASP A 221 5.02 15.54 23.23
C ASP A 221 4.06 15.49 22.03
N PHE A 222 4.13 14.41 21.23
CA PHE A 222 3.26 14.19 20.08
C PHE A 222 2.83 12.72 19.95
N VAL A 223 1.60 12.49 19.51
CA VAL A 223 1.10 11.14 19.22
C VAL A 223 0.53 11.09 17.80
N VAL A 224 1.00 10.15 17.00
CA VAL A 224 0.46 9.89 15.67
C VAL A 224 -0.22 8.53 15.64
N VAL A 225 -1.51 8.52 15.33
CA VAL A 225 -2.30 7.29 15.32
C VAL A 225 -2.38 6.72 13.90
N ASN A 226 -1.64 5.65 13.66
CA ASN A 226 -1.57 4.88 12.42
C ASN A 226 -2.19 3.47 12.58
N ALA A 227 -3.22 3.37 13.40
CA ALA A 227 -3.85 2.10 13.79
C ALA A 227 -4.87 1.57 12.77
N GLY A 228 -4.77 1.97 11.49
CA GLY A 228 -5.72 1.57 10.45
C GLY A 228 -7.16 2.00 10.78
N ALA A 229 -8.12 1.09 10.63
CA ALA A 229 -9.52 1.37 10.97
C ALA A 229 -9.73 1.73 12.45
N HIS A 230 -8.86 1.27 13.34
CA HIS A 230 -8.93 1.57 14.77
C HIS A 230 -8.55 3.03 15.11
N SER A 231 -7.91 3.73 14.18
CA SER A 231 -7.53 5.15 14.37
C SER A 231 -8.73 6.05 14.66
N LEU A 232 -9.85 5.81 13.96
CA LEU A 232 -11.07 6.61 14.17
C LEU A 232 -11.68 6.37 15.56
N TYR A 233 -11.63 5.13 16.05
CA TYR A 233 -12.08 4.80 17.40
C TYR A 233 -11.30 5.57 18.48
N LEU A 234 -9.97 5.59 18.37
CA LEU A 234 -9.12 6.35 19.29
C LEU A 234 -9.39 7.86 19.19
N ALA A 235 -9.56 8.39 17.97
CA ALA A 235 -9.93 9.79 17.78
C ALA A 235 -11.28 10.14 18.42
N HIS A 236 -12.29 9.25 18.31
CA HIS A 236 -13.59 9.43 18.95
C HIS A 236 -13.50 9.45 20.47
N LYS A 237 -12.67 8.59 21.07
CA LYS A 237 -12.41 8.62 22.53
C LYS A 237 -11.84 9.97 22.98
N MET A 238 -10.99 10.58 22.16
CA MET A 238 -10.44 11.92 22.41
C MET A 238 -11.44 13.06 22.12
N GLY A 239 -12.64 12.75 21.64
CA GLY A 239 -13.66 13.74 21.31
C GLY A 239 -13.54 14.32 19.87
N HIS A 240 -12.63 13.80 19.06
CA HIS A 240 -12.38 14.27 17.68
C HIS A 240 -13.04 13.38 16.63
N GLY A 241 -13.31 13.95 15.46
CA GLY A 241 -13.81 13.21 14.30
C GLY A 241 -15.21 12.59 14.45
N LYS A 242 -16.04 13.03 15.42
CA LYS A 242 -17.37 12.44 15.72
C LYS A 242 -18.37 12.52 14.56
N HIS A 243 -18.12 13.37 13.58
CA HIS A 243 -18.89 13.47 12.34
C HIS A 243 -18.46 12.47 11.27
N MET A 244 -17.39 11.73 11.51
CA MET A 244 -16.85 10.73 10.59
C MET A 244 -17.27 9.33 11.03
N GLY A 245 -17.51 8.46 10.04
CA GLY A 245 -17.77 7.03 10.25
C GLY A 245 -16.81 6.19 9.42
N SER A 246 -16.57 4.95 9.83
CA SER A 246 -15.85 3.96 9.04
C SER A 246 -16.81 2.88 8.58
N LEU A 247 -16.95 2.72 7.27
CA LEU A 247 -17.66 1.61 6.68
C LEU A 247 -16.66 0.51 6.35
N SER A 248 -16.70 -0.59 7.09
CA SER A 248 -15.85 -1.75 6.83
C SER A 248 -16.41 -2.55 5.66
N MET A 249 -15.61 -2.70 4.61
CA MET A 249 -15.94 -3.56 3.46
C MET A 249 -15.00 -4.76 3.44
N ALA A 250 -15.56 -5.96 3.43
CA ALA A 250 -14.80 -7.19 3.27
C ALA A 250 -14.68 -7.54 1.78
N GLY A 251 -13.47 -7.90 1.35
CA GLY A 251 -13.22 -8.49 0.04
C GLY A 251 -12.91 -9.98 0.19
N SER A 252 -13.33 -10.78 -0.78
CA SER A 252 -12.95 -12.19 -0.86
C SER A 252 -11.94 -12.40 -1.98
N PHE A 253 -10.93 -13.20 -1.72
CA PHE A 253 -9.97 -13.64 -2.74
C PHE A 253 -10.26 -15.09 -3.11
N TYR A 254 -10.32 -15.36 -4.42
CA TYR A 254 -10.30 -16.71 -4.93
C TYR A 254 -8.85 -17.11 -5.19
N ILE A 255 -8.44 -18.25 -4.61
CA ILE A 255 -7.12 -18.83 -4.81
C ILE A 255 -7.27 -20.02 -5.75
N THR A 256 -6.44 -20.08 -6.79
CA THR A 256 -6.43 -21.17 -7.76
C THR A 256 -5.18 -22.03 -7.58
N ASN A 257 -5.32 -23.32 -7.85
CA ASN A 257 -4.20 -24.27 -7.86
C ASN A 257 -3.47 -24.21 -9.21
N GLY A 258 -2.69 -23.18 -9.43
CA GLY A 258 -1.90 -23.00 -10.65
C GLY A 258 -1.82 -21.56 -11.12
N THR A 259 -0.89 -21.29 -12.02
CA THR A 259 -0.71 -19.99 -12.65
C THR A 259 -1.53 -19.95 -13.93
N TYR A 260 -2.56 -19.13 -13.97
CA TYR A 260 -3.42 -18.96 -15.15
C TYR A 260 -3.03 -17.70 -15.95
N LEU A 261 -2.57 -16.67 -15.28
CA LEU A 261 -2.16 -15.42 -15.90
C LEU A 261 -0.64 -15.22 -15.74
N ASN A 262 -0.02 -14.61 -16.73
CA ASN A 262 1.41 -14.28 -16.71
C ASN A 262 1.71 -13.00 -15.93
N GLY A 263 0.67 -12.24 -15.61
CA GLY A 263 0.79 -10.97 -14.88
C GLY A 263 -0.51 -10.54 -14.24
N LYS A 264 -0.55 -9.27 -13.81
CA LYS A 264 -1.73 -8.66 -13.21
C LYS A 264 -2.63 -8.08 -14.30
N VAL A 265 -3.87 -8.54 -14.36
CA VAL A 265 -4.90 -8.06 -15.28
C VAL A 265 -5.99 -7.32 -14.49
N TYR A 266 -6.16 -6.06 -14.80
CA TYR A 266 -7.22 -5.22 -14.25
C TYR A 266 -8.28 -4.95 -15.32
N MET A 267 -9.55 -5.03 -14.94
CA MET A 267 -10.66 -4.64 -15.80
C MET A 267 -10.91 -3.14 -15.71
N VAL A 268 -11.57 -2.58 -16.71
CA VAL A 268 -12.04 -1.19 -16.66
C VAL A 268 -12.94 -0.99 -15.45
N GLN A 269 -12.59 -0.02 -14.62
CA GLN A 269 -13.39 0.38 -13.46
C GLN A 269 -14.25 1.59 -13.87
N ASN A 270 -15.55 1.47 -13.70
CA ASN A 270 -16.48 2.57 -13.89
C ASN A 270 -16.59 3.38 -12.59
N ASP A 271 -16.61 4.72 -12.71
CA ASP A 271 -16.72 5.66 -11.57
C ASP A 271 -18.05 5.59 -10.79
N LYS A 272 -18.87 4.59 -11.07
CA LYS A 272 -20.20 4.45 -10.46
C LYS A 272 -20.28 3.14 -9.69
N LEU A 273 -19.64 3.13 -8.56
CA LEU A 273 -20.01 2.30 -7.42
C LEU A 273 -20.13 3.18 -6.20
#